data_bc95ec7433705d4ff2a0068cb8711a3b
#
_entry.id   bc95ec7433705d4ff2a0068cb8711a3b
#
_cell.length_a   1.000
_cell.length_b   1.000
_cell.length_c   1.000
_cell.angle_alpha   90.00
_cell.angle_beta   90.00
_cell.angle_gamma   90.00
#
_symmetry.space_group_name_H-M   'P 1'
#
loop_
_entity.id
_entity.type
_entity.pdbx_description
1 polymer ?
#
loop_
_entity_poly.entity_id
_entity_poly.type
_entity_poly.pdbx_seq_one_letter_code
_entity_poly.pdbx_strand_id
1 'polypeptide(L)'
;MPSAELHRCNGMDALGLTARFAALAAWIDEARLASMTWYHQPLEVQTKSDGSPVTQADRAVEHLLREQIHATFGDDAILGEEHGAEPGSSRWRWIIDPIDGTASFMRGIPLWGTLVALEFTEPGDQPRIVAGIADYPALEERIESPSASEAWWIRRAHRIRCHVAPARPLAESVICTTGTEYFRQSNRMSTWQRLGQQCRSLRGWSDCSALLLLCTGRIDGVVEPVMHPWDIGPFAAILPAAGAAWAALGATDGVPGGSLAAASSHGLLSQLLATAQATHSD
;
A
#
# COMPACT_ATOMS: atom_id res chain seq x y z
N MET A 1 -12.48 16.25 18.38
CA MET A 1 -11.67 17.31 17.75
C MET A 1 -11.85 17.31 16.22
N PRO A 2 -13.02 17.72 15.67
CA PRO A 2 -13.28 17.69 14.23
C PRO A 2 -12.87 18.96 13.47
N SER A 3 -12.63 20.10 14.16
CA SER A 3 -12.46 21.39 13.48
C SER A 3 -11.06 21.64 12.89
N ALA A 4 -10.03 21.02 13.41
CA ALA A 4 -8.65 21.21 12.92
C ALA A 4 -8.38 20.43 11.63
N GLU A 5 -9.00 19.26 11.46
CA GLU A 5 -8.87 18.46 10.23
C GLU A 5 -9.63 19.06 9.05
N LEU A 6 -10.83 19.61 9.28
CA LEU A 6 -11.59 20.31 8.22
C LEU A 6 -10.85 21.56 7.70
N HIS A 7 -10.17 22.31 8.57
CA HIS A 7 -9.38 23.47 8.15
C HIS A 7 -8.11 23.08 7.37
N ARG A 8 -7.52 21.91 7.67
CA ARG A 8 -6.37 21.39 6.91
C ARG A 8 -6.76 20.90 5.52
N CYS A 9 -7.93 20.25 5.37
CA CYS A 9 -8.43 19.83 4.04
C CYS A 9 -8.75 21.04 3.15
N ASN A 10 -9.33 22.11 3.67
CA ASN A 10 -9.61 23.34 2.90
C ASN A 10 -8.32 24.04 2.42
N GLY A 11 -7.23 23.96 3.17
CA GLY A 11 -5.93 24.50 2.76
C GLY A 11 -5.28 23.69 1.64
N MET A 12 -5.40 22.36 1.66
CA MET A 12 -4.83 21.48 0.63
C MET A 12 -5.58 21.54 -0.70
N ASP A 13 -6.89 21.76 -0.68
CA ASP A 13 -7.68 21.98 -1.91
C ASP A 13 -7.24 23.26 -2.62
N ALA A 14 -6.94 24.31 -1.86
CA ALA A 14 -6.33 25.54 -2.39
C ALA A 14 -4.92 25.33 -2.96
N LEU A 15 -4.24 24.21 -2.63
CA LEU A 15 -2.91 23.86 -3.10
C LEU A 15 -2.90 22.80 -4.21
N GLY A 16 -4.06 22.32 -4.65
CA GLY A 16 -4.21 21.48 -5.84
C GLY A 16 -4.27 19.97 -5.59
N LEU A 17 -4.72 19.48 -4.41
CA LEU A 17 -4.97 18.07 -4.14
C LEU A 17 -6.00 17.48 -5.10
N THR A 18 -7.14 18.16 -5.25
CA THR A 18 -8.24 17.71 -6.12
C THR A 18 -7.79 17.53 -7.57
N ALA A 19 -6.99 18.48 -8.09
CA ALA A 19 -6.47 18.40 -9.46
C ALA A 19 -5.51 17.20 -9.63
N ARG A 20 -4.61 16.98 -8.66
CA ARG A 20 -3.66 15.85 -8.69
C ARG A 20 -4.36 14.52 -8.57
N PHE A 21 -5.34 14.41 -7.68
CA PHE A 21 -6.07 13.16 -7.52
C PHE A 21 -6.94 12.84 -8.74
N ALA A 22 -7.57 13.84 -9.35
CA ALA A 22 -8.35 13.64 -10.58
C ALA A 22 -7.45 13.19 -11.75
N ALA A 23 -6.27 13.79 -11.88
CA ALA A 23 -5.27 13.37 -12.87
C ALA A 23 -4.79 11.94 -12.61
N LEU A 24 -4.44 11.61 -11.34
CA LEU A 24 -4.05 10.27 -10.93
C LEU A 24 -5.11 9.22 -11.30
N ALA A 25 -6.39 9.50 -11.02
CA ALA A 25 -7.47 8.57 -11.32
C ALA A 25 -7.56 8.22 -12.82
N ALA A 26 -7.29 9.22 -13.70
CA ALA A 26 -7.23 9.00 -15.14
C ALA A 26 -5.98 8.21 -15.55
N TRP A 27 -4.80 8.56 -15.02
CA TRP A 27 -3.53 7.92 -15.37
C TRP A 27 -3.46 6.46 -14.90
N ILE A 28 -4.10 6.13 -13.78
CA ILE A 28 -4.22 4.75 -13.31
C ILE A 28 -5.02 3.88 -14.30
N ASP A 29 -5.99 4.43 -15.01
CA ASP A 29 -6.70 3.68 -16.05
C ASP A 29 -5.77 3.37 -17.24
N GLU A 30 -4.88 4.30 -17.61
CA GLU A 30 -3.85 4.07 -18.64
C GLU A 30 -2.80 3.06 -18.15
N ALA A 31 -2.33 3.16 -16.89
CA ALA A 31 -1.41 2.22 -16.28
C ALA A 31 -2.00 0.79 -16.20
N ARG A 32 -3.31 0.67 -15.88
CA ARG A 32 -4.06 -0.59 -15.93
C ARG A 32 -3.99 -1.23 -17.31
N LEU A 33 -4.26 -0.47 -18.36
CA LEU A 33 -4.18 -0.97 -19.72
C LEU A 33 -2.76 -1.38 -20.10
N ALA A 34 -1.77 -0.55 -19.75
CA ALA A 34 -0.37 -0.82 -20.02
C ALA A 34 0.11 -2.11 -19.32
N SER A 35 -0.14 -2.27 -18.01
CA SER A 35 0.24 -3.47 -17.27
C SER A 35 -0.43 -4.74 -17.80
N MET A 36 -1.71 -4.66 -18.16
CA MET A 36 -2.47 -5.80 -18.71
C MET A 36 -1.98 -6.22 -20.10
N THR A 37 -1.29 -5.38 -20.89
CA THR A 37 -0.68 -5.82 -22.15
C THR A 37 0.46 -6.81 -21.93
N TRP A 38 1.12 -6.76 -20.77
CA TRP A 38 2.22 -7.63 -20.40
C TRP A 38 1.77 -8.86 -19.59
N TYR A 39 0.61 -8.75 -18.93
CA TYR A 39 0.10 -9.82 -18.10
C TYR A 39 -0.22 -11.06 -18.93
N HIS A 40 0.27 -12.23 -18.53
CA HIS A 40 0.25 -13.50 -19.28
C HIS A 40 1.13 -13.56 -20.55
N GLN A 41 2.00 -12.56 -20.76
CA GLN A 41 2.97 -12.61 -21.85
C GLN A 41 4.33 -13.16 -21.34
N PRO A 42 5.18 -13.70 -22.23
CA PRO A 42 6.58 -13.96 -21.89
C PRO A 42 7.28 -12.65 -21.47
N LEU A 43 7.89 -12.66 -20.29
CA LEU A 43 8.56 -11.49 -19.72
C LEU A 43 10.07 -11.68 -19.67
N GLU A 44 10.81 -10.63 -19.98
CA GLU A 44 12.23 -10.55 -19.63
C GLU A 44 12.32 -10.17 -18.14
N VAL A 45 12.84 -11.09 -17.35
CA VAL A 45 12.98 -10.95 -15.91
C VAL A 45 14.43 -10.64 -15.57
N GLN A 46 14.64 -9.59 -14.79
CA GLN A 46 15.92 -9.27 -14.17
C GLN A 46 15.79 -9.42 -12.67
N THR A 47 16.91 -9.70 -12.00
CA THR A 47 16.95 -9.75 -10.53
C THR A 47 17.61 -8.47 -10.03
N LYS A 48 16.95 -7.76 -9.14
CA LYS A 48 17.48 -6.57 -8.45
C LYS A 48 18.59 -6.97 -7.45
N SER A 49 19.31 -5.99 -6.94
CA SER A 49 20.40 -6.22 -5.96
C SER A 49 19.92 -6.82 -4.63
N ASP A 50 18.68 -6.64 -4.28
CA ASP A 50 18.03 -7.22 -3.10
C ASP A 50 17.46 -8.63 -3.34
N GLY A 51 17.58 -9.15 -4.58
CA GLY A 51 17.09 -10.45 -4.98
C GLY A 51 15.64 -10.47 -5.47
N SER A 52 14.91 -9.35 -5.43
CA SER A 52 13.55 -9.25 -5.97
C SER A 52 13.55 -9.25 -7.51
N PRO A 53 12.49 -9.77 -8.16
CA PRO A 53 12.36 -9.70 -9.61
C PRO A 53 11.91 -8.31 -10.07
N VAL A 54 12.32 -7.93 -11.29
CA VAL A 54 11.80 -6.80 -12.04
C VAL A 54 11.62 -7.19 -13.49
N THR A 55 10.58 -6.69 -14.12
CA THR A 55 10.30 -6.94 -15.54
C THR A 55 10.28 -5.65 -16.35
N GLN A 56 10.25 -5.79 -17.67
CA GLN A 56 10.04 -4.63 -18.53
C GLN A 56 8.64 -3.99 -18.34
N ALA A 57 7.67 -4.73 -17.80
CA ALA A 57 6.35 -4.20 -17.48
C ALA A 57 6.39 -3.18 -16.34
N ASP A 58 7.12 -3.50 -15.26
CA ASP A 58 7.31 -2.60 -14.11
C ASP A 58 7.88 -1.26 -14.59
N ARG A 59 8.97 -1.31 -15.37
CA ARG A 59 9.61 -0.10 -15.89
C ARG A 59 8.74 0.69 -16.86
N ALA A 60 7.98 0.00 -17.71
CA ALA A 60 7.10 0.66 -18.69
C ALA A 60 5.94 1.38 -18.00
N VAL A 61 5.34 0.77 -16.97
CA VAL A 61 4.25 1.38 -16.19
C VAL A 61 4.76 2.57 -15.37
N GLU A 62 5.92 2.45 -14.70
CA GLU A 62 6.48 3.58 -13.96
C GLU A 62 6.86 4.73 -14.90
N HIS A 63 7.46 4.43 -16.04
CA HIS A 63 7.80 5.44 -17.05
C HIS A 63 6.57 6.20 -17.53
N LEU A 64 5.49 5.50 -17.87
CA LEU A 64 4.22 6.12 -18.27
C LEU A 64 3.71 7.11 -17.20
N LEU A 65 3.67 6.68 -15.94
CA LEU A 65 3.20 7.54 -14.85
C LEU A 65 4.11 8.76 -14.66
N ARG A 66 5.44 8.60 -14.75
CA ARG A 66 6.41 9.71 -14.67
C ARG A 66 6.21 10.72 -15.79
N GLU A 67 6.02 10.26 -17.03
CA GLU A 67 5.76 11.16 -18.17
C GLU A 67 4.49 12.00 -17.96
N GLN A 68 3.42 11.40 -17.46
CA GLN A 68 2.17 12.11 -17.15
C GLN A 68 2.37 13.15 -16.02
N ILE A 69 3.11 12.80 -14.98
CA ILE A 69 3.43 13.71 -13.88
C ILE A 69 4.26 14.89 -14.40
N HIS A 70 5.34 14.63 -15.15
CA HIS A 70 6.19 15.69 -15.71
C HIS A 70 5.42 16.63 -16.64
N ALA A 71 4.55 16.07 -17.47
CA ALA A 71 3.76 16.89 -18.42
C ALA A 71 2.74 17.80 -17.73
N THR A 72 2.24 17.40 -16.53
CA THR A 72 1.12 18.09 -15.86
C THR A 72 1.54 18.83 -14.59
N PHE A 73 2.46 18.24 -13.82
CA PHE A 73 2.93 18.72 -12.52
C PHE A 73 4.47 18.66 -12.42
N GLY A 74 5.16 19.21 -13.41
CA GLY A 74 6.61 19.09 -13.56
C GLY A 74 7.47 19.64 -12.43
N ASP A 75 6.88 20.40 -11.51
CA ASP A 75 7.55 20.86 -10.28
C ASP A 75 7.47 19.85 -9.11
N ASP A 76 6.67 18.79 -9.23
CA ASP A 76 6.49 17.82 -8.16
C ASP A 76 7.66 16.82 -8.12
N ALA A 77 8.04 16.41 -6.91
CA ALA A 77 9.00 15.32 -6.71
C ALA A 77 8.37 13.96 -7.02
N ILE A 78 9.19 12.98 -7.39
CA ILE A 78 8.76 11.59 -7.61
C ILE A 78 9.67 10.65 -6.83
N LEU A 79 9.09 9.64 -6.20
CA LEU A 79 9.77 8.48 -5.65
C LEU A 79 9.14 7.22 -6.26
N GLY A 80 9.86 6.53 -7.10
CA GLY A 80 9.42 5.28 -7.70
C GLY A 80 10.31 4.11 -7.31
N GLU A 81 9.75 2.92 -7.34
CA GLU A 81 10.48 1.69 -7.03
C GLU A 81 11.60 1.43 -8.03
N GLU A 82 11.34 1.61 -9.34
CA GLU A 82 12.23 1.17 -10.40
C GLU A 82 13.27 2.22 -10.81
N HIS A 83 12.88 3.49 -10.83
CA HIS A 83 13.73 4.59 -11.25
C HIS A 83 14.19 5.48 -10.08
N GLY A 84 13.80 5.14 -8.83
CA GLY A 84 14.23 5.85 -7.64
C GLY A 84 13.64 7.25 -7.49
N ALA A 85 14.36 8.10 -6.74
CA ALA A 85 13.89 9.43 -6.38
C ALA A 85 14.32 10.49 -7.40
N GLU A 86 13.38 11.39 -7.71
CA GLU A 86 13.58 12.59 -8.51
C GLU A 86 13.14 13.81 -7.69
N PRO A 87 14.00 14.80 -7.48
CA PRO A 87 13.67 15.98 -6.70
C PRO A 87 12.70 16.89 -7.44
N GLY A 88 11.82 17.57 -6.69
CA GLY A 88 10.94 18.62 -7.19
C GLY A 88 11.12 19.92 -6.42
N SER A 89 10.53 21.01 -6.92
CA SER A 89 10.52 22.33 -6.26
C SER A 89 9.21 22.65 -5.54
N SER A 90 8.16 21.85 -5.80
CA SER A 90 6.87 21.99 -5.15
C SER A 90 6.86 21.31 -3.77
N ARG A 91 5.72 21.36 -3.08
CA ARG A 91 5.49 20.67 -1.80
C ARG A 91 4.94 19.27 -1.98
N TRP A 92 4.75 18.80 -3.20
CA TRP A 92 4.13 17.54 -3.53
C TRP A 92 5.17 16.50 -3.93
N ARG A 93 4.94 15.27 -3.53
CA ARG A 93 5.69 14.11 -3.99
C ARG A 93 4.73 12.98 -4.37
N TRP A 94 4.98 12.41 -5.53
CA TRP A 94 4.34 11.17 -5.99
C TRP A 94 5.19 9.99 -5.54
N ILE A 95 4.54 8.97 -4.97
CA ILE A 95 5.20 7.72 -4.58
C ILE A 95 4.56 6.62 -5.39
N ILE A 96 5.36 5.85 -6.14
CA ILE A 96 4.89 4.93 -7.17
C ILE A 96 5.50 3.55 -6.96
N ASP A 97 4.65 2.53 -6.93
CA ASP A 97 4.98 1.15 -7.20
C ASP A 97 4.22 0.72 -8.45
N PRO A 98 4.89 0.49 -9.56
CA PRO A 98 4.23 0.17 -10.83
C PRO A 98 3.53 -1.18 -10.82
N ILE A 99 4.14 -2.21 -10.19
CA ILE A 99 3.60 -3.58 -10.09
C ILE A 99 4.03 -4.19 -8.75
N ASP A 100 3.33 -3.84 -7.67
CA ASP A 100 3.48 -4.56 -6.41
C ASP A 100 2.99 -6.00 -6.54
N GLY A 101 3.79 -6.95 -6.10
CA GLY A 101 3.54 -8.36 -6.33
C GLY A 101 4.09 -8.86 -7.68
N THR A 102 5.25 -8.38 -8.15
CA THR A 102 5.91 -8.80 -9.40
C THR A 102 6.04 -10.32 -9.51
N ALA A 103 6.31 -11.01 -8.40
CA ALA A 103 6.39 -12.47 -8.36
C ALA A 103 5.06 -13.16 -8.74
N SER A 104 3.93 -12.58 -8.35
CA SER A 104 2.58 -13.02 -8.73
C SER A 104 2.28 -12.67 -10.18
N PHE A 105 2.59 -11.43 -10.58
CA PHE A 105 2.42 -10.94 -11.94
C PHE A 105 3.07 -11.86 -12.98
N MET A 106 4.35 -12.16 -12.79
CA MET A 106 5.14 -13.04 -13.68
C MET A 106 4.57 -14.46 -13.83
N ARG A 107 3.80 -14.92 -12.85
CA ARG A 107 3.20 -16.27 -12.84
C ARG A 107 1.76 -16.28 -13.30
N GLY A 108 1.21 -15.14 -13.72
CA GLY A 108 -0.20 -15.01 -14.07
C GLY A 108 -1.16 -15.18 -12.89
N ILE A 109 -0.66 -14.97 -11.65
CA ILE A 109 -1.47 -14.96 -10.43
C ILE A 109 -2.05 -13.58 -10.26
N PRO A 110 -3.38 -13.41 -10.04
CA PRO A 110 -4.03 -12.09 -10.05
C PRO A 110 -3.82 -11.26 -8.77
N LEU A 111 -2.85 -11.61 -7.93
CA LEU A 111 -2.54 -10.95 -6.65
C LEU A 111 -1.39 -9.97 -6.83
N TRP A 112 -1.64 -8.89 -7.53
CA TRP A 112 -0.71 -7.79 -7.81
C TRP A 112 -1.49 -6.50 -8.07
N GLY A 113 -0.82 -5.35 -7.97
CA GLY A 113 -1.46 -4.07 -8.20
C GLY A 113 -0.49 -2.95 -8.56
N THR A 114 -1.02 -1.84 -9.08
CA THR A 114 -0.31 -0.57 -9.26
C THR A 114 -0.66 0.35 -8.11
N LEU A 115 0.35 0.85 -7.41
CA LEU A 115 0.20 1.64 -6.20
C LEU A 115 0.72 3.05 -6.42
N VAL A 116 -0.09 4.06 -6.15
CA VAL A 116 0.36 5.47 -6.21
C VAL A 116 -0.18 6.25 -5.03
N ALA A 117 0.72 6.97 -4.37
CA ALA A 117 0.37 7.89 -3.29
C ALA A 117 0.74 9.33 -3.61
N LEU A 118 -0.01 10.25 -3.04
CA LEU A 118 0.28 11.67 -2.99
C LEU A 118 0.74 12.04 -1.59
N GLU A 119 1.97 12.52 -1.49
CA GLU A 119 2.55 13.07 -0.28
C GLU A 119 2.60 14.59 -0.38
N PHE A 120 2.32 15.25 0.73
CA PHE A 120 2.36 16.69 0.85
C PHE A 120 3.15 17.13 2.08
N THR A 121 3.97 18.18 1.93
CA THR A 121 4.78 18.73 3.01
C THR A 121 4.43 20.19 3.26
N GLU A 122 3.82 20.50 4.41
CA GLU A 122 3.67 21.88 4.86
C GLU A 122 4.99 22.47 5.35
N PRO A 123 5.24 23.78 5.18
CA PRO A 123 6.44 24.41 5.69
C PRO A 123 6.59 24.21 7.21
N GLY A 124 7.69 23.57 7.62
CA GLY A 124 7.98 23.27 9.02
C GLY A 124 7.37 21.98 9.57
N ASP A 125 6.58 21.27 8.79
CA ASP A 125 6.00 19.97 9.16
C ASP A 125 6.75 18.79 8.53
N GLN A 126 6.45 17.59 8.99
CA GLN A 126 6.87 16.35 8.37
C GLN A 126 6.01 16.03 7.15
N PRO A 127 6.57 15.37 6.14
CA PRO A 127 5.81 14.86 5.00
C PRO A 127 4.66 13.93 5.46
N ARG A 128 3.52 14.01 4.79
CA ARG A 128 2.37 13.13 5.07
C ARG A 128 1.68 12.70 3.78
N ILE A 129 1.24 11.46 3.75
CA ILE A 129 0.39 10.96 2.67
C ILE A 129 -1.01 11.55 2.85
N VAL A 130 -1.53 12.15 1.78
CA VAL A 130 -2.81 12.86 1.79
C VAL A 130 -3.85 12.22 0.88
N ALA A 131 -3.42 11.39 -0.08
CA ALA A 131 -4.30 10.62 -0.96
C ALA A 131 -3.56 9.41 -1.51
N GLY A 132 -4.28 8.43 -2.05
CA GLY A 132 -3.68 7.27 -2.69
C GLY A 132 -4.67 6.41 -3.46
N ILE A 133 -4.14 5.67 -4.42
CA ILE A 133 -4.86 4.66 -5.20
C ILE A 133 -4.04 3.37 -5.19
N ALA A 134 -4.72 2.25 -4.97
CA ALA A 134 -4.22 0.91 -5.21
C ALA A 134 -5.16 0.23 -6.21
N ASP A 135 -4.66 -0.03 -7.40
CA ASP A 135 -5.41 -0.59 -8.52
C ASP A 135 -4.99 -2.05 -8.74
N TYR A 136 -5.97 -2.94 -8.89
CA TYR A 136 -5.78 -4.37 -9.06
C TYR A 136 -6.37 -4.82 -10.41
N PRO A 137 -5.63 -4.63 -11.52
CA PRO A 137 -6.16 -4.83 -12.87
C PRO A 137 -6.74 -6.22 -13.10
N ALA A 138 -6.03 -7.26 -12.68
CA ALA A 138 -6.43 -8.67 -12.88
C ALA A 138 -7.66 -9.09 -12.05
N LEU A 139 -7.99 -8.34 -11.00
CA LEU A 139 -9.19 -8.55 -10.17
C LEU A 139 -10.37 -7.65 -10.61
N GLU A 140 -10.13 -6.68 -11.48
CA GLU A 140 -11.09 -5.61 -11.82
C GLU A 140 -11.54 -4.84 -10.57
N GLU A 141 -10.63 -4.67 -9.60
CA GLU A 141 -10.86 -3.96 -8.34
C GLU A 141 -9.89 -2.79 -8.21
N ARG A 142 -10.31 -1.78 -7.46
CA ARG A 142 -9.48 -0.62 -7.05
C ARG A 142 -9.94 -0.17 -5.67
N ILE A 143 -8.99 0.23 -4.83
CA ILE A 143 -9.30 1.03 -3.64
C ILE A 143 -8.61 2.38 -3.75
N GLU A 144 -9.31 3.43 -3.33
CA GLU A 144 -8.83 4.79 -3.43
C GLU A 144 -9.21 5.62 -2.22
N SER A 145 -8.36 6.57 -1.86
CA SER A 145 -8.64 7.58 -0.83
C SER A 145 -8.26 8.95 -1.39
N PRO A 146 -9.24 9.78 -1.77
CA PRO A 146 -8.98 11.08 -2.40
C PRO A 146 -8.50 12.16 -1.43
N SER A 147 -8.61 11.94 -0.11
CA SER A 147 -8.33 12.98 0.89
C SER A 147 -7.93 12.43 2.26
N ALA A 148 -7.54 11.17 2.38
CA ALA A 148 -7.26 10.45 3.64
C ALA A 148 -8.40 10.45 4.69
N SER A 149 -9.57 11.04 4.37
CA SER A 149 -10.75 11.05 5.24
C SER A 149 -11.81 10.04 4.85
N GLU A 150 -11.71 9.52 3.66
CA GLU A 150 -12.64 8.54 3.12
C GLU A 150 -11.92 7.59 2.16
N ALA A 151 -12.35 6.32 2.12
CA ALA A 151 -11.84 5.33 1.20
C ALA A 151 -12.98 4.63 0.47
N TRP A 152 -12.74 4.35 -0.80
CA TRP A 152 -13.72 3.77 -1.70
C TRP A 152 -13.15 2.53 -2.37
N TRP A 153 -13.97 1.48 -2.42
CA TRP A 153 -13.73 0.28 -3.19
C TRP A 153 -14.54 0.34 -4.48
N ILE A 154 -13.84 0.28 -5.59
CA ILE A 154 -14.43 0.27 -6.93
C ILE A 154 -14.27 -1.16 -7.45
N ARG A 155 -15.40 -1.77 -7.77
CA ARG A 155 -15.46 -3.10 -8.37
C ARG A 155 -16.41 -3.06 -9.55
N ARG A 156 -15.87 -3.20 -10.76
CA ARG A 156 -16.62 -2.99 -12.00
C ARG A 156 -17.27 -1.58 -12.00
N ALA A 157 -18.60 -1.51 -12.11
CA ALA A 157 -19.36 -0.24 -12.12
C ALA A 157 -19.81 0.21 -10.71
N HIS A 158 -19.48 -0.53 -9.64
CA HIS A 158 -19.92 -0.21 -8.28
C HIS A 158 -18.83 0.52 -7.50
N ARG A 159 -19.20 1.61 -6.84
CA ARG A 159 -18.36 2.35 -5.91
C ARG A 159 -18.94 2.20 -4.51
N ILE A 160 -18.21 1.53 -3.62
CA ILE A 160 -18.63 1.11 -2.28
C ILE A 160 -17.67 1.73 -1.27
N ARG A 161 -18.19 2.21 -0.14
CA ARG A 161 -17.35 2.69 0.96
C ARG A 161 -16.49 1.54 1.49
N CYS A 162 -15.19 1.75 1.65
CA CYS A 162 -14.33 0.78 2.32
C CYS A 162 -14.68 0.68 3.80
N HIS A 163 -14.76 -0.54 4.31
CA HIS A 163 -14.94 -0.85 5.73
C HIS A 163 -14.18 -2.11 6.08
N VAL A 164 -13.41 -2.05 7.15
CA VAL A 164 -12.80 -3.25 7.75
C VAL A 164 -13.86 -4.17 8.37
N ALA A 165 -13.51 -5.43 8.59
CA ALA A 165 -14.38 -6.39 9.28
C ALA A 165 -14.69 -5.95 10.73
N PRO A 166 -15.81 -6.40 11.32
CA PRO A 166 -16.08 -6.19 12.75
C PRO A 166 -14.94 -6.72 13.62
N ALA A 167 -14.67 -6.03 14.73
CA ALA A 167 -13.60 -6.39 15.67
C ALA A 167 -13.74 -7.83 16.18
N ARG A 168 -12.63 -8.59 16.15
CA ARG A 168 -12.51 -9.97 16.67
C ARG A 168 -11.20 -10.14 17.40
N PRO A 169 -11.10 -11.08 18.36
CA PRO A 169 -9.83 -11.44 18.96
C PRO A 169 -8.96 -12.21 17.96
N LEU A 170 -7.63 -12.22 18.18
CA LEU A 170 -6.67 -12.89 17.29
C LEU A 170 -7.02 -14.37 17.02
N ALA A 171 -7.47 -15.09 18.07
CA ALA A 171 -7.83 -16.50 17.95
C ALA A 171 -9.02 -16.78 17.00
N GLU A 172 -9.81 -15.78 16.67
CA GLU A 172 -10.94 -15.87 15.73
C GLU A 172 -10.64 -15.21 14.39
N SER A 173 -9.46 -14.57 14.25
CA SER A 173 -9.11 -13.73 13.12
C SER A 173 -8.41 -14.50 12.02
N VAL A 174 -8.68 -14.07 10.76
CA VAL A 174 -7.92 -14.43 9.56
C VAL A 174 -6.86 -13.38 9.34
N ILE A 175 -5.59 -13.78 9.44
CA ILE A 175 -4.43 -12.91 9.26
C ILE A 175 -3.76 -13.27 7.93
N CYS A 176 -3.41 -12.26 7.15
CA CYS A 176 -2.61 -12.41 5.94
C CYS A 176 -1.17 -11.91 6.14
N THR A 177 -0.28 -12.48 5.37
CA THR A 177 1.13 -12.07 5.26
C THR A 177 1.64 -12.48 3.88
N THR A 178 2.76 -11.93 3.45
CA THR A 178 3.51 -12.37 2.27
C THR A 178 4.17 -13.73 2.54
N GLY A 179 5.30 -14.01 1.94
CA GLY A 179 5.99 -15.30 2.11
C GLY A 179 6.81 -15.41 3.40
N THR A 180 7.05 -16.65 3.85
CA THR A 180 7.91 -16.93 5.00
C THR A 180 9.36 -16.49 4.82
N GLU A 181 9.81 -16.32 3.57
CA GLU A 181 11.12 -15.79 3.21
C GLU A 181 11.36 -14.39 3.78
N TYR A 182 10.36 -13.51 3.77
CA TYR A 182 10.46 -12.15 4.33
C TYR A 182 10.60 -12.17 5.86
N PHE A 183 9.92 -13.09 6.54
CA PHE A 183 10.12 -13.31 7.99
C PHE A 183 11.52 -13.84 8.30
N ARG A 184 12.08 -14.67 7.43
CA ARG A 184 13.45 -15.17 7.58
C ARG A 184 14.48 -14.06 7.34
N GLN A 185 14.33 -13.28 6.27
CA GLN A 185 15.21 -12.16 5.91
C GLN A 185 15.24 -11.08 7.01
N SER A 186 14.08 -10.79 7.62
CA SER A 186 13.93 -9.81 8.70
C SER A 186 14.22 -10.37 10.10
N ASN A 187 14.67 -11.64 10.21
CA ASN A 187 14.89 -12.34 11.48
C ASN A 187 13.63 -12.42 12.38
N ARG A 188 12.44 -12.54 11.79
CA ARG A 188 11.13 -12.57 12.46
C ARG A 188 10.39 -13.92 12.34
N MET A 189 11.10 -15.02 12.08
CA MET A 189 10.48 -16.37 11.94
C MET A 189 9.66 -16.79 13.17
N SER A 190 10.07 -16.39 14.37
CA SER A 190 9.31 -16.65 15.59
C SER A 190 7.95 -15.94 15.61
N THR A 191 7.85 -14.74 15.01
CA THR A 191 6.58 -14.03 14.82
C THR A 191 5.65 -14.83 13.91
N TRP A 192 6.14 -15.29 12.77
CA TRP A 192 5.35 -16.11 11.84
C TRP A 192 4.82 -17.39 12.51
N GLN A 193 5.67 -18.09 13.28
CA GLN A 193 5.28 -19.30 14.02
C GLN A 193 4.19 -19.01 15.06
N ARG A 194 4.34 -17.93 15.85
CA ARG A 194 3.34 -17.55 16.86
C ARG A 194 2.02 -17.12 16.22
N LEU A 195 2.05 -16.36 15.12
CA LEU A 195 0.83 -16.02 14.38
C LEU A 195 0.09 -17.28 13.93
N GLY A 196 0.79 -18.25 13.35
CA GLY A 196 0.20 -19.52 12.92
C GLY A 196 -0.42 -20.35 14.04
N GLN A 197 0.08 -20.20 15.31
CA GLN A 197 -0.44 -20.88 16.48
C GLN A 197 -1.61 -20.14 17.14
N GLN A 198 -1.64 -18.81 17.05
CA GLN A 198 -2.56 -17.96 17.82
C GLN A 198 -3.78 -17.49 17.03
N CYS A 199 -3.65 -17.31 15.72
CA CYS A 199 -4.78 -16.87 14.90
C CYS A 199 -5.61 -18.07 14.41
N ARG A 200 -6.87 -17.81 14.06
CA ARG A 200 -7.75 -18.82 13.45
C ARG A 200 -7.18 -19.35 12.14
N SER A 201 -6.59 -18.48 11.33
CA SER A 201 -6.02 -18.84 10.04
C SER A 201 -4.95 -17.83 9.61
N LEU A 202 -3.78 -18.33 9.25
CA LEU A 202 -2.71 -17.55 8.60
C LEU A 202 -2.70 -17.87 7.10
N ARG A 203 -2.72 -16.84 6.26
CA ARG A 203 -2.80 -16.95 4.80
C ARG A 203 -1.71 -16.15 4.11
N GLY A 204 -1.22 -16.66 2.97
CA GLY A 204 -0.27 -15.99 2.09
C GLY A 204 -0.96 -15.32 0.88
N TRP A 205 -2.05 -14.59 1.09
CA TRP A 205 -2.68 -13.74 0.04
C TRP A 205 -2.01 -12.39 0.03
N SER A 206 -0.81 -12.37 -0.46
CA SER A 206 0.28 -11.48 -0.20
C SER A 206 0.26 -10.13 -0.90
N ASP A 207 1.30 -9.39 -0.63
CA ASP A 207 1.60 -8.09 -1.20
C ASP A 207 0.42 -7.11 -0.98
N CYS A 208 0.21 -6.12 -1.81
CA CYS A 208 -0.90 -5.17 -1.71
C CYS A 208 -2.30 -5.82 -1.69
N SER A 209 -2.41 -7.05 -2.21
CA SER A 209 -3.70 -7.76 -2.25
C SER A 209 -4.24 -8.08 -0.86
N ALA A 210 -3.36 -8.33 0.14
CA ALA A 210 -3.78 -8.51 1.52
C ALA A 210 -4.41 -7.22 2.09
N LEU A 211 -3.86 -6.06 1.73
CA LEU A 211 -4.38 -4.76 2.17
C LEU A 211 -5.71 -4.41 1.50
N LEU A 212 -5.91 -4.78 0.23
CA LEU A 212 -7.23 -4.73 -0.41
C LEU A 212 -8.26 -5.55 0.38
N LEU A 213 -7.92 -6.80 0.75
CA LEU A 213 -8.81 -7.68 1.48
C LEU A 213 -9.14 -7.12 2.87
N LEU A 214 -8.18 -6.52 3.58
CA LEU A 214 -8.41 -5.88 4.87
C LEU A 214 -9.36 -4.67 4.75
N CYS A 215 -9.07 -3.75 3.83
CA CYS A 215 -9.86 -2.52 3.64
C CYS A 215 -11.29 -2.77 3.15
N THR A 216 -11.57 -3.97 2.67
CA THR A 216 -12.91 -4.38 2.19
C THR A 216 -13.58 -5.40 3.11
N GLY A 217 -13.03 -5.63 4.32
CA GLY A 217 -13.63 -6.47 5.36
C GLY A 217 -13.61 -7.97 5.08
N ARG A 218 -12.76 -8.44 4.15
CA ARG A 218 -12.64 -9.85 3.77
C ARG A 218 -11.67 -10.64 4.65
N ILE A 219 -10.78 -9.94 5.37
CA ILE A 219 -9.87 -10.48 6.40
C ILE A 219 -9.81 -9.54 7.58
N ASP A 220 -9.19 -9.97 8.68
CA ASP A 220 -9.17 -9.24 9.93
C ASP A 220 -7.85 -8.49 10.18
N GLY A 221 -6.73 -8.96 9.61
CA GLY A 221 -5.44 -8.32 9.79
C GLY A 221 -4.39 -8.73 8.77
N VAL A 222 -3.34 -7.92 8.67
CA VAL A 222 -2.16 -8.10 7.82
C VAL A 222 -0.91 -7.88 8.66
N VAL A 223 0.11 -8.72 8.47
CA VAL A 223 1.43 -8.59 9.10
C VAL A 223 2.50 -8.76 8.04
N GLU A 224 3.21 -7.67 7.71
CA GLU A 224 4.28 -7.66 6.73
C GLU A 224 5.61 -7.29 7.41
N PRO A 225 6.56 -8.20 7.44
CA PRO A 225 7.83 -7.98 8.13
C PRO A 225 8.81 -7.10 7.34
N VAL A 226 8.57 -6.91 6.05
CA VAL A 226 9.34 -6.04 5.15
C VAL A 226 8.38 -5.23 4.30
N MET A 227 8.55 -3.91 4.30
CA MET A 227 7.74 -2.97 3.52
C MET A 227 8.64 -1.82 3.03
N HIS A 228 8.42 -1.35 1.83
CA HIS A 228 9.05 -0.15 1.31
C HIS A 228 8.08 1.04 1.30
N PRO A 229 8.57 2.29 1.13
CA PRO A 229 7.71 3.47 1.08
C PRO A 229 6.64 3.41 0.00
N TRP A 230 6.92 2.77 -1.13
CA TRP A 230 5.98 2.63 -2.24
C TRP A 230 4.91 1.56 -1.98
N ASP A 231 5.21 0.49 -1.22
CA ASP A 231 4.26 -0.55 -0.84
C ASP A 231 3.18 0.00 0.10
N ILE A 232 3.59 0.78 1.12
CA ILE A 232 2.67 1.34 2.12
C ILE A 232 2.07 2.68 1.70
N GLY A 233 2.69 3.38 0.74
CA GLY A 233 2.33 4.75 0.36
C GLY A 233 0.82 5.00 0.28
N PRO A 234 0.07 4.41 -0.67
CA PRO A 234 -1.37 4.67 -0.79
C PRO A 234 -2.15 4.22 0.45
N PHE A 235 -1.68 3.17 1.13
CA PHE A 235 -2.37 2.60 2.28
C PHE A 235 -2.27 3.45 3.53
N ALA A 236 -1.28 4.34 3.64
CA ALA A 236 -1.20 5.31 4.73
C ALA A 236 -2.40 6.28 4.73
N ALA A 237 -3.03 6.53 3.57
CA ALA A 237 -4.29 7.25 3.46
C ALA A 237 -5.52 6.32 3.53
N ILE A 238 -5.45 5.14 2.90
CA ILE A 238 -6.59 4.23 2.73
C ILE A 238 -6.94 3.50 4.03
N LEU A 239 -5.94 2.98 4.76
CA LEU A 239 -6.15 2.19 5.99
C LEU A 239 -6.99 2.94 7.05
N PRO A 240 -6.57 4.13 7.49
CA PRO A 240 -7.35 4.87 8.49
C PRO A 240 -8.73 5.28 7.96
N ALA A 241 -8.83 5.63 6.68
CA ALA A 241 -10.09 6.00 6.04
C ALA A 241 -11.07 4.81 5.89
N ALA A 242 -10.57 3.58 5.84
CA ALA A 242 -11.36 2.34 5.90
C ALA A 242 -11.68 1.89 7.32
N GLY A 243 -11.15 2.57 8.34
CA GLY A 243 -11.33 2.22 9.76
C GLY A 243 -10.33 1.21 10.30
N ALA A 244 -9.25 0.91 9.57
CA ALA A 244 -8.18 0.05 10.05
C ALA A 244 -7.26 0.79 11.04
N ALA A 245 -6.79 0.06 12.04
CA ALA A 245 -5.67 0.46 12.87
C ALA A 245 -4.37 -0.13 12.30
N TRP A 246 -3.27 0.61 12.30
CA TRP A 246 -2.00 0.13 11.78
C TRP A 246 -0.78 0.74 12.49
N ALA A 247 0.33 0.04 12.47
CA ALA A 247 1.61 0.48 13.02
C ALA A 247 2.76 -0.35 12.43
N ALA A 248 4.00 0.13 12.58
CA ALA A 248 5.19 -0.67 12.32
C ALA A 248 5.34 -1.79 13.37
N LEU A 249 5.98 -2.91 12.99
CA LEU A 249 6.22 -4.05 13.89
C LEU A 249 7.32 -3.80 14.93
N GLY A 250 8.10 -2.74 14.79
CA GLY A 250 9.21 -2.40 15.67
C GLY A 250 9.25 -0.93 16.05
N ALA A 251 9.80 -0.61 17.24
CA ALA A 251 9.88 0.75 17.77
C ALA A 251 10.88 1.66 17.01
N THR A 252 11.69 1.12 16.13
CA THR A 252 12.71 1.83 15.34
C THR A 252 12.24 2.24 13.95
N ASP A 253 11.07 1.79 13.55
CA ASP A 253 10.59 1.91 12.18
C ASP A 253 9.69 3.15 11.99
N GLY A 254 10.07 4.27 12.56
CA GLY A 254 9.33 5.54 12.44
C GLY A 254 9.32 6.16 11.04
N VAL A 255 9.63 5.37 10.01
CA VAL A 255 9.61 5.76 8.60
C VAL A 255 8.50 4.98 7.91
N PRO A 256 7.69 5.58 7.02
CA PRO A 256 6.88 4.85 6.08
C PRO A 256 7.77 3.88 5.28
N GLY A 257 7.60 2.59 5.48
CA GLY A 257 8.55 1.56 5.05
C GLY A 257 9.16 0.84 6.27
N GLY A 258 9.70 -0.35 6.08
CA GLY A 258 10.28 -1.20 7.11
C GLY A 258 9.42 -2.39 7.44
N SER A 259 8.28 -2.23 8.10
CA SER A 259 7.36 -3.33 8.43
C SER A 259 5.97 -2.81 8.76
N LEU A 260 4.95 -3.69 8.69
CA LEU A 260 3.55 -3.32 8.92
C LEU A 260 2.81 -4.38 9.75
N ALA A 261 2.04 -3.92 10.73
CA ALA A 261 0.86 -4.60 11.22
C ALA A 261 -0.36 -3.71 10.97
N ALA A 262 -1.40 -4.24 10.34
CA ALA A 262 -2.67 -3.57 10.14
C ALA A 262 -3.82 -4.49 10.54
N ALA A 263 -4.87 -3.94 11.15
CA ALA A 263 -5.94 -4.73 11.72
C ALA A 263 -7.29 -4.01 11.65
N SER A 264 -8.37 -4.78 11.69
CA SER A 264 -9.75 -4.29 11.72
C SER A 264 -10.12 -3.56 13.02
N SER A 265 -9.25 -3.54 14.03
CA SER A 265 -9.46 -2.82 15.28
C SER A 265 -8.15 -2.56 16.02
N HIS A 266 -8.13 -1.54 16.89
CA HIS A 266 -7.00 -1.29 17.79
C HIS A 266 -6.71 -2.46 18.73
N GLY A 267 -7.75 -3.18 19.18
CA GLY A 267 -7.59 -4.35 20.04
C GLY A 267 -6.86 -5.49 19.35
N LEU A 268 -7.20 -5.78 18.08
CA LEU A 268 -6.50 -6.79 17.29
C LEU A 268 -5.08 -6.33 16.94
N LEU A 269 -4.88 -5.06 16.57
CA LEU A 269 -3.54 -4.50 16.31
C LEU A 269 -2.62 -4.70 17.54
N SER A 270 -3.11 -4.38 18.74
CA SER A 270 -2.33 -4.59 19.98
C SER A 270 -1.93 -6.04 20.17
N GLN A 271 -2.80 -7.01 19.86
CA GLN A 271 -2.48 -8.43 19.91
C GLN A 271 -1.43 -8.84 18.87
N LEU A 272 -1.53 -8.33 17.64
CA LEU A 272 -0.54 -8.58 16.58
C LEU A 272 0.84 -8.04 16.97
N LEU A 273 0.92 -6.82 17.49
CA LEU A 273 2.17 -6.20 17.95
C LEU A 273 2.78 -6.97 19.13
N ALA A 274 1.97 -7.37 20.10
CA ALA A 274 2.43 -8.21 21.23
C ALA A 274 2.97 -9.56 20.75
N THR A 275 2.29 -10.19 19.77
CA THR A 275 2.77 -11.42 19.12
C THR A 275 4.10 -11.24 18.41
N ALA A 276 4.30 -10.07 17.76
CA ALA A 276 5.55 -9.76 17.07
C ALA A 276 6.72 -9.50 18.03
N GLN A 277 6.46 -8.89 19.18
CA GLN A 277 7.47 -8.48 20.17
C GLN A 277 7.81 -9.55 21.21
N ALA A 278 6.99 -10.60 21.36
CA ALA A 278 7.23 -11.65 22.33
C ALA A 278 8.61 -12.30 22.09
N THR A 279 9.50 -12.20 23.06
CA THR A 279 10.75 -12.97 23.08
C THR A 279 10.45 -14.42 23.47
N HIS A 280 11.24 -15.37 22.98
CA HIS A 280 11.18 -16.74 23.52
C HIS A 280 11.52 -16.65 25.02
N SER A 281 10.51 -16.85 25.87
CA SER A 281 10.78 -17.33 27.20
C SER A 281 11.06 -18.83 27.05
N ASP A 282 12.30 -19.22 27.26
CA ASP A 282 12.74 -20.62 27.31
C ASP A 282 11.88 -21.45 28.29
#